data_73eed7d851a647e47e5333a3ab06a74e
#
_entry.id   73eed7d851a647e47e5333a3ab06a74e
#
_cell.length_a   1.000
_cell.length_b   1.000
_cell.length_c   1.000
_cell.angle_alpha   90.00
_cell.angle_beta   90.00
_cell.angle_gamma   90.00
#
_symmetry.space_group_name_H-M   'P 1'
#
loop_
_entity.id
_entity.type
_entity.pdbx_description
1 polymer ?
#
loop_
_entity_poly.entity_id
_entity_poly.type
_entity_poly.pdbx_seq_one_letter_code
_entity_poly.pdbx_strand_id
1 'polypeptide(L)'
;MFYVKFDELITLKNKKISELNDNLYVAKKDQEKLGKLEKEYASTISVFLESTENNSKTLEKTITEAGLDPNELVKKSYGDTPRGGAFIPETDEKRNELTVQNKLQKLEALQNIVYSIPLVAPLDYYWVSSNYGRRKDPINGKYATHYGIDLVAQTSTIIMATAGGIVTATGKRANYGKMVEIDHGYGLKTRYGHLHKINKKKGEMVDFREEIGRLGSSGRVTGPHLHYEVLYDYKAQNPAKFINAGKNVFNNK
;
A
#
# COMPACT_ATOMS: atom_id res chain seq x y z
N MET A 1 32.99 -58.98 55.79
CA MET A 1 33.00 -58.79 54.32
C MET A 1 31.63 -58.38 53.75
N PHE A 2 30.51 -58.88 54.24
CA PHE A 2 29.15 -58.51 53.75
C PHE A 2 28.72 -57.10 54.09
N TYR A 3 29.01 -56.58 55.32
CA TYR A 3 28.63 -55.27 55.79
C TYR A 3 29.34 -54.13 55.06
N VAL A 4 30.60 -54.29 54.71
CA VAL A 4 31.38 -53.28 53.97
C VAL A 4 30.81 -53.06 52.57
N LYS A 5 30.40 -54.08 51.86
CA LYS A 5 29.76 -53.97 50.51
C LYS A 5 28.37 -53.33 50.58
N PHE A 6 27.65 -53.49 51.70
CA PHE A 6 26.34 -52.89 51.86
C PHE A 6 26.44 -51.36 52.10
N ASP A 7 27.42 -50.93 52.92
CA ASP A 7 27.67 -49.50 53.17
C ASP A 7 28.17 -48.79 51.91
N GLU A 8 29.02 -49.43 51.10
CA GLU A 8 29.46 -48.90 49.78
C GLU A 8 28.27 -48.75 48.85
N LEU A 9 27.34 -49.68 48.81
CA LEU A 9 26.13 -49.64 47.96
C LEU A 9 25.19 -48.52 48.41
N ILE A 10 25.01 -48.30 49.71
CA ILE A 10 24.21 -47.21 50.29
C ILE A 10 24.84 -45.87 49.93
N THR A 11 26.15 -45.73 50.06
CA THR A 11 26.88 -44.50 49.72
C THR A 11 26.75 -44.19 48.25
N LEU A 12 26.88 -45.18 47.34
CA LEU A 12 26.70 -45.02 45.90
C LEU A 12 25.27 -44.59 45.56
N LYS A 13 24.26 -45.22 46.17
CA LYS A 13 22.83 -44.85 46.00
C LYS A 13 22.57 -43.44 46.47
N ASN A 14 23.08 -43.01 47.64
CA ASN A 14 22.89 -41.69 48.19
C ASN A 14 23.54 -40.63 47.26
N LYS A 15 24.72 -40.93 46.75
CA LYS A 15 25.38 -40.03 45.75
C LYS A 15 24.53 -39.92 44.49
N LYS A 16 23.98 -41.00 43.95
CA LYS A 16 23.11 -40.99 42.78
C LYS A 16 21.80 -40.25 43.00
N ILE A 17 21.21 -40.40 44.18
CA ILE A 17 19.99 -39.61 44.55
C ILE A 17 20.30 -38.11 44.63
N SER A 18 21.44 -37.71 45.19
CA SER A 18 21.85 -36.32 45.19
C SER A 18 22.02 -35.76 43.77
N GLU A 19 22.76 -36.45 42.89
CA GLU A 19 22.91 -36.07 41.49
C GLU A 19 21.56 -35.95 40.73
N LEU A 20 20.63 -36.89 40.98
CA LEU A 20 19.30 -36.83 40.36
C LEU A 20 18.47 -35.64 40.92
N ASN A 21 18.56 -35.34 42.19
CA ASN A 21 17.87 -34.17 42.78
C ASN A 21 18.41 -32.83 42.23
N ASP A 22 19.71 -32.71 42.04
CA ASP A 22 20.35 -31.54 41.46
C ASP A 22 19.89 -31.36 40.01
N ASN A 23 19.89 -32.42 39.22
CA ASN A 23 19.40 -32.42 37.83
C ASN A 23 17.90 -32.07 37.75
N LEU A 24 17.08 -32.58 38.69
CA LEU A 24 15.66 -32.29 38.76
C LEU A 24 15.42 -30.82 39.13
N TYR A 25 16.23 -30.24 40.02
CA TYR A 25 16.17 -28.80 40.34
C TYR A 25 16.49 -27.90 39.13
N VAL A 26 17.55 -28.25 38.40
CA VAL A 26 17.93 -27.52 37.15
C VAL A 26 16.81 -27.65 36.12
N ALA A 27 16.29 -28.84 35.85
CA ALA A 27 15.21 -29.08 34.90
C ALA A 27 13.94 -28.27 35.24
N LYS A 28 13.55 -28.20 36.52
CA LYS A 28 12.41 -27.40 36.97
C LYS A 28 12.64 -25.91 36.72
N LYS A 29 13.83 -25.39 37.00
CA LYS A 29 14.20 -24.00 36.77
C LYS A 29 14.18 -23.65 35.29
N ASP A 30 14.67 -24.55 34.42
CA ASP A 30 14.63 -24.35 32.97
C ASP A 30 13.20 -24.39 32.43
N GLN A 31 12.34 -25.25 32.98
CA GLN A 31 10.92 -25.31 32.63
C GLN A 31 10.18 -24.02 33.01
N GLU A 32 10.46 -23.47 34.20
CA GLU A 32 9.89 -22.16 34.60
C GLU A 32 10.35 -21.02 33.70
N LYS A 33 11.65 -21.04 33.30
CA LYS A 33 12.20 -20.05 32.38
C LYS A 33 11.58 -20.15 30.99
N LEU A 34 11.40 -21.36 30.48
CA LEU A 34 10.72 -21.64 29.21
C LEU A 34 9.28 -21.11 29.24
N GLY A 35 8.52 -21.41 30.29
CA GLY A 35 7.14 -20.94 30.41
C GLY A 35 7.00 -19.40 30.50
N LYS A 36 8.01 -18.70 31.05
CA LYS A 36 8.05 -17.24 31.00
C LYS A 36 8.32 -16.74 29.59
N LEU A 37 9.28 -17.34 28.90
CA LEU A 37 9.65 -16.97 27.52
C LEU A 37 8.49 -17.20 26.53
N GLU A 38 7.77 -18.30 26.69
CA GLU A 38 6.57 -18.61 25.88
C GLU A 38 5.48 -17.53 26.06
N LYS A 39 5.24 -17.09 27.30
CA LYS A 39 4.26 -16.01 27.59
C LYS A 39 4.70 -14.68 27.00
N GLU A 40 5.96 -14.32 27.13
CA GLU A 40 6.53 -13.09 26.56
C GLU A 40 6.46 -13.11 25.03
N TYR A 41 6.80 -14.22 24.40
CA TYR A 41 6.68 -14.42 22.97
C TYR A 41 5.22 -14.28 22.48
N ALA A 42 4.27 -14.96 23.14
CA ALA A 42 2.85 -14.87 22.81
C ALA A 42 2.31 -13.43 22.92
N SER A 43 2.72 -12.71 23.98
CA SER A 43 2.35 -11.30 24.17
C SER A 43 2.92 -10.42 23.05
N THR A 44 4.19 -10.61 22.69
CA THR A 44 4.86 -9.84 21.63
C THR A 44 4.19 -10.07 20.27
N ILE A 45 3.88 -11.31 19.93
CA ILE A 45 3.16 -11.66 18.70
C ILE A 45 1.76 -11.03 18.69
N SER A 46 1.04 -11.05 19.81
CA SER A 46 -0.29 -10.45 19.90
C SER A 46 -0.26 -8.94 19.61
N VAL A 47 0.67 -8.20 20.24
CA VAL A 47 0.85 -6.75 20.00
C VAL A 47 1.23 -6.46 18.55
N PHE A 48 2.12 -7.26 17.97
CA PHE A 48 2.52 -7.14 16.58
C PHE A 48 1.34 -7.36 15.61
N LEU A 49 0.54 -8.41 15.83
CA LEU A 49 -0.64 -8.70 15.02
C LEU A 49 -1.69 -7.59 15.11
N GLU A 50 -1.92 -7.04 16.29
CA GLU A 50 -2.83 -5.90 16.49
C GLU A 50 -2.36 -4.66 15.75
N SER A 51 -1.08 -4.31 15.86
CA SER A 51 -0.48 -3.20 15.12
C SER A 51 -0.59 -3.38 13.61
N THR A 52 -0.31 -4.59 13.11
CA THR A 52 -0.43 -4.93 11.68
C THR A 52 -1.87 -4.79 11.18
N GLU A 53 -2.85 -5.24 11.98
CA GLU A 53 -4.28 -5.12 11.66
C GLU A 53 -4.73 -3.65 11.62
N ASN A 54 -4.31 -2.83 12.60
CA ASN A 54 -4.65 -1.41 12.64
C ASN A 54 -4.05 -0.64 11.45
N ASN A 55 -2.82 -0.96 11.07
CA ASN A 55 -2.19 -0.39 9.87
C ASN A 55 -2.95 -0.80 8.60
N SER A 56 -3.32 -2.06 8.47
CA SER A 56 -4.11 -2.56 7.33
C SER A 56 -5.45 -1.84 7.22
N LYS A 57 -6.19 -1.67 8.33
CA LYS A 57 -7.46 -0.95 8.36
C LYS A 57 -7.32 0.52 7.94
N THR A 58 -6.23 1.17 8.34
CA THR A 58 -5.93 2.56 7.95
C THR A 58 -5.72 2.67 6.44
N LEU A 59 -4.97 1.74 5.84
CA LEU A 59 -4.76 1.71 4.39
C LEU A 59 -6.05 1.39 3.63
N GLU A 60 -6.83 0.40 4.09
CA GLU A 60 -8.13 0.06 3.51
C GLU A 60 -9.11 1.25 3.55
N LYS A 61 -9.13 1.99 4.67
CA LYS A 61 -9.92 3.23 4.79
C LYS A 61 -9.51 4.26 3.74
N THR A 62 -8.21 4.49 3.57
CA THR A 62 -7.69 5.44 2.56
C THR A 62 -8.11 5.04 1.14
N ILE A 63 -8.01 3.76 0.80
CA ILE A 63 -8.43 3.22 -0.50
C ILE A 63 -9.94 3.44 -0.71
N THR A 64 -10.75 3.16 0.33
CA THR A 64 -12.21 3.35 0.30
C THR A 64 -12.59 4.83 0.16
N GLU A 65 -11.92 5.74 0.85
CA GLU A 65 -12.13 7.19 0.74
C GLU A 65 -11.78 7.72 -0.67
N ALA A 66 -10.81 7.11 -1.35
CA ALA A 66 -10.53 7.38 -2.76
C ALA A 66 -11.64 6.86 -3.71
N GLY A 67 -12.57 6.05 -3.21
CA GLY A 67 -13.69 5.46 -3.97
C GLY A 67 -13.36 4.13 -4.63
N LEU A 68 -12.36 3.41 -4.14
CA LEU A 68 -11.89 2.11 -4.63
C LEU A 68 -12.26 1.00 -3.64
N ASP A 69 -12.36 -0.25 -4.13
CA ASP A 69 -12.55 -1.43 -3.28
C ASP A 69 -11.19 -2.05 -2.91
N PRO A 70 -10.80 -2.03 -1.61
CA PRO A 70 -9.54 -2.62 -1.16
C PRO A 70 -9.43 -4.12 -1.50
N ASN A 71 -10.52 -4.87 -1.40
CA ASN A 71 -10.51 -6.32 -1.64
C ASN A 71 -10.26 -6.65 -3.11
N GLU A 72 -10.87 -5.88 -4.01
CA GLU A 72 -10.66 -6.02 -5.46
C GLU A 72 -9.18 -5.73 -5.82
N LEU A 73 -8.62 -4.66 -5.27
CA LEU A 73 -7.23 -4.29 -5.51
C LEU A 73 -6.24 -5.31 -4.93
N VAL A 74 -6.48 -5.80 -3.72
CA VAL A 74 -5.67 -6.88 -3.10
C VAL A 74 -5.75 -8.14 -3.94
N LYS A 75 -6.93 -8.52 -4.48
CA LYS A 75 -7.06 -9.65 -5.39
C LYS A 75 -6.23 -9.45 -6.68
N LYS A 76 -6.26 -8.25 -7.26
CA LYS A 76 -5.42 -7.90 -8.43
C LYS A 76 -3.92 -7.97 -8.10
N SER A 77 -3.52 -7.63 -6.86
CA SER A 77 -2.13 -7.69 -6.40
C SER A 77 -1.56 -9.12 -6.39
N TYR A 78 -2.38 -10.09 -6.02
CA TYR A 78 -1.92 -11.50 -5.96
C TYR A 78 -1.88 -12.20 -7.32
N GLY A 79 -2.48 -11.62 -8.37
CA GLY A 79 -2.63 -12.26 -9.68
C GLY A 79 -3.46 -13.55 -9.62
N ASP A 80 -3.62 -14.21 -10.76
CA ASP A 80 -4.27 -15.54 -10.88
C ASP A 80 -3.28 -16.68 -10.58
N THR A 81 -2.47 -16.58 -9.51
CA THR A 81 -1.59 -17.68 -9.12
C THR A 81 -2.42 -18.82 -8.54
N PRO A 82 -2.38 -20.04 -9.12
CA PRO A 82 -3.06 -21.20 -8.56
C PRO A 82 -2.48 -21.49 -7.16
N ARG A 83 -3.32 -21.45 -6.14
CA ARG A 83 -2.94 -21.83 -4.78
C ARG A 83 -3.25 -23.30 -4.59
N GLY A 84 -2.23 -24.14 -4.60
CA GLY A 84 -2.32 -25.56 -4.30
C GLY A 84 -0.96 -26.08 -3.81
N GLY A 85 -0.96 -26.94 -2.82
CA GLY A 85 0.22 -27.58 -2.25
C GLY A 85 -0.14 -28.89 -1.55
N ALA A 86 0.87 -29.69 -1.16
CA ALA A 86 0.68 -30.93 -0.42
C ALA A 86 0.01 -30.62 0.94
N PHE A 87 -0.93 -31.48 1.34
CA PHE A 87 -1.52 -31.43 2.68
C PHE A 87 -0.44 -31.76 3.72
N ILE A 88 -0.14 -30.80 4.58
CA ILE A 88 0.75 -30.96 5.74
C ILE A 88 -0.12 -30.72 6.98
N PRO A 89 -0.20 -31.70 7.94
CA PRO A 89 -0.93 -31.51 9.19
C PRO A 89 -0.43 -30.25 9.93
N GLU A 90 -1.33 -29.37 10.33
CA GLU A 90 -0.98 -28.15 11.06
C GLU A 90 -0.75 -28.45 12.54
N THR A 91 0.39 -27.99 13.07
CA THR A 91 0.57 -27.75 14.51
C THR A 91 0.08 -26.34 14.84
N ASP A 92 -0.26 -26.07 16.10
CA ASP A 92 -0.69 -24.71 16.52
C ASP A 92 0.39 -23.65 16.25
N GLU A 93 1.66 -24.00 16.38
CA GLU A 93 2.80 -23.15 16.03
C GLU A 93 2.80 -22.79 14.53
N LYS A 94 2.60 -23.78 13.66
CA LYS A 94 2.58 -23.59 12.21
C LYS A 94 1.36 -22.79 11.76
N ARG A 95 0.23 -22.92 12.45
CA ARG A 95 -0.98 -22.11 12.23
C ARG A 95 -0.73 -20.65 12.60
N ASN A 96 -0.05 -20.39 13.71
CA ASN A 96 0.31 -19.04 14.14
C ASN A 96 1.28 -18.39 13.16
N GLU A 97 2.33 -19.11 12.73
CA GLU A 97 3.28 -18.64 11.72
C GLU A 97 2.60 -18.29 10.40
N LEU A 98 1.72 -19.17 9.89
CA LEU A 98 0.95 -18.92 8.66
C LEU A 98 0.02 -17.71 8.80
N THR A 99 -0.58 -17.50 9.98
CA THR A 99 -1.42 -16.34 10.27
C THR A 99 -0.61 -15.04 10.22
N VAL A 100 0.57 -15.02 10.81
CA VAL A 100 1.49 -13.86 10.77
C VAL A 100 1.90 -13.56 9.33
N GLN A 101 2.32 -14.58 8.58
CA GLN A 101 2.73 -14.43 7.18
C GLN A 101 1.60 -13.89 6.30
N ASN A 102 0.38 -14.40 6.44
CA ASN A 102 -0.78 -13.95 5.67
C ASN A 102 -1.13 -12.48 5.96
N LYS A 103 -1.06 -12.05 7.23
CA LYS A 103 -1.30 -10.66 7.62
C LYS A 103 -0.22 -9.72 7.10
N LEU A 104 1.04 -10.13 7.12
CA LEU A 104 2.15 -9.37 6.55
C LEU A 104 2.01 -9.22 5.04
N GLN A 105 1.72 -10.29 4.32
CA GLN A 105 1.49 -10.24 2.87
C GLN A 105 0.33 -9.30 2.51
N LYS A 106 -0.77 -9.34 3.28
CA LYS A 106 -1.88 -8.41 3.07
C LYS A 106 -1.45 -6.97 3.30
N LEU A 107 -0.73 -6.68 4.38
CA LEU A 107 -0.23 -5.33 4.68
C LEU A 107 0.70 -4.83 3.58
N GLU A 108 1.64 -5.64 3.11
CA GLU A 108 2.54 -5.31 2.01
C GLU A 108 1.77 -5.02 0.71
N ALA A 109 0.79 -5.87 0.37
CA ALA A 109 -0.08 -5.65 -0.78
C ALA A 109 -0.82 -4.31 -0.69
N LEU A 110 -1.41 -4.00 0.47
CA LEU A 110 -2.11 -2.73 0.70
C LEU A 110 -1.16 -1.52 0.61
N GLN A 111 0.06 -1.62 1.12
CA GLN A 111 1.08 -0.58 0.99
C GLN A 111 1.42 -0.31 -0.48
N ASN A 112 1.72 -1.36 -1.25
CA ASN A 112 2.03 -1.26 -2.67
C ASN A 112 0.88 -0.65 -3.47
N ILE A 113 -0.37 -1.02 -3.15
CA ILE A 113 -1.58 -0.45 -3.75
C ILE A 113 -1.65 1.06 -3.44
N VAL A 114 -1.50 1.46 -2.17
CA VAL A 114 -1.58 2.87 -1.77
C VAL A 114 -0.51 3.73 -2.46
N TYR A 115 0.71 3.21 -2.63
CA TYR A 115 1.77 3.89 -3.39
C TYR A 115 1.43 4.09 -4.88
N SER A 116 0.55 3.26 -5.43
CA SER A 116 0.10 3.33 -6.82
C SER A 116 -1.14 4.21 -7.00
N ILE A 117 -1.83 4.61 -5.91
CA ILE A 117 -3.01 5.47 -5.99
C ILE A 117 -2.58 6.95 -6.10
N PRO A 118 -3.15 7.74 -7.02
CA PRO A 118 -2.81 9.15 -7.21
C PRO A 118 -3.44 10.05 -6.12
N LEU A 119 -2.95 9.95 -4.89
CA LEU A 119 -3.51 10.59 -3.69
C LEU A 119 -3.14 12.07 -3.51
N VAL A 120 -2.33 12.65 -4.41
CA VAL A 120 -1.89 14.05 -4.32
C VAL A 120 -2.29 14.83 -5.55
N ALA A 121 -2.34 16.16 -5.42
CA ALA A 121 -2.51 17.02 -6.57
C ALA A 121 -1.24 17.05 -7.43
N PRO A 122 -1.36 17.17 -8.76
CA PRO A 122 -0.22 17.26 -9.68
C PRO A 122 0.51 18.62 -9.66
N LEU A 123 0.00 19.57 -8.89
CA LEU A 123 0.51 20.95 -8.74
C LEU A 123 0.61 21.28 -7.25
N ASP A 124 1.61 22.05 -6.83
CA ASP A 124 1.75 22.50 -5.44
C ASP A 124 0.77 23.65 -5.10
N TYR A 125 0.63 24.61 -6.00
CA TYR A 125 -0.24 25.77 -5.84
C TYR A 125 -1.21 25.84 -7.01
N TYR A 126 -2.51 25.79 -6.73
CA TYR A 126 -3.57 25.82 -7.74
C TYR A 126 -4.91 26.19 -7.11
N TRP A 127 -5.86 26.57 -7.96
CA TRP A 127 -7.28 26.55 -7.60
C TRP A 127 -8.07 25.74 -8.64
N VAL A 128 -9.19 25.17 -8.21
CA VAL A 128 -10.05 24.38 -9.08
C VAL A 128 -11.00 25.33 -9.82
N SER A 129 -10.87 25.42 -11.14
CA SER A 129 -11.77 26.23 -11.98
C SER A 129 -12.97 25.42 -12.49
N SER A 130 -12.85 24.08 -12.58
CA SER A 130 -13.95 23.23 -12.99
C SER A 130 -13.84 21.83 -12.36
N ASN A 131 -14.97 21.38 -11.81
CA ASN A 131 -15.08 20.07 -11.18
C ASN A 131 -15.42 18.96 -12.19
N TYR A 132 -15.21 17.71 -11.77
CA TYR A 132 -15.64 16.50 -12.45
C TYR A 132 -17.17 16.41 -12.52
N GLY A 133 -17.68 15.90 -13.63
CA GLY A 133 -19.10 15.57 -13.80
C GLY A 133 -19.84 16.42 -14.83
N ARG A 134 -21.17 16.39 -14.78
CA ARG A 134 -21.99 17.09 -15.76
C ARG A 134 -21.95 18.60 -15.57
N ARG A 135 -21.57 19.35 -16.62
CA ARG A 135 -21.52 20.81 -16.63
C ARG A 135 -21.88 21.39 -18.00
N LYS A 136 -22.13 22.67 -18.08
CA LYS A 136 -22.17 23.38 -19.36
C LYS A 136 -20.74 23.52 -19.90
N ASP A 137 -20.54 23.13 -21.15
CA ASP A 137 -19.27 23.33 -21.85
C ASP A 137 -18.99 24.83 -22.03
N PRO A 138 -17.82 25.33 -21.59
CA PRO A 138 -17.53 26.76 -21.58
C PRO A 138 -17.37 27.36 -22.99
N ILE A 139 -17.23 26.55 -24.03
CA ILE A 139 -16.99 27.00 -25.41
C ILE A 139 -18.31 27.02 -26.21
N ASN A 140 -19.17 26.04 -26.08
CA ASN A 140 -20.38 25.93 -26.88
C ASN A 140 -21.70 26.01 -26.06
N GLY A 141 -21.62 26.11 -24.73
CA GLY A 141 -22.75 26.24 -23.83
C GLY A 141 -23.64 24.99 -23.67
N LYS A 142 -23.35 23.90 -24.38
CA LYS A 142 -24.11 22.65 -24.30
C LYS A 142 -23.72 21.85 -23.04
N TYR A 143 -24.62 21.02 -22.53
CA TYR A 143 -24.30 20.09 -21.45
C TYR A 143 -23.31 19.01 -21.93
N ALA A 144 -22.26 18.82 -21.18
CA ALA A 144 -21.23 17.81 -21.41
C ALA A 144 -20.78 17.20 -20.09
N THR A 145 -20.18 16.01 -20.15
CA THR A 145 -19.52 15.40 -19.01
C THR A 145 -18.05 15.78 -19.01
N HIS A 146 -17.57 16.35 -17.92
CA HIS A 146 -16.17 16.62 -17.65
C HIS A 146 -15.54 15.43 -16.95
N TYR A 147 -14.60 14.74 -17.60
CA TYR A 147 -14.01 13.49 -17.13
C TYR A 147 -12.84 13.68 -16.15
N GLY A 148 -12.54 14.94 -15.77
CA GLY A 148 -11.47 15.30 -14.87
C GLY A 148 -11.80 16.52 -14.03
N ILE A 149 -10.78 17.18 -13.53
CA ILE A 149 -10.82 18.50 -12.91
C ILE A 149 -9.88 19.45 -13.64
N ASP A 150 -10.23 20.73 -13.70
CA ASP A 150 -9.39 21.77 -14.27
C ASP A 150 -8.72 22.55 -13.15
N LEU A 151 -7.39 22.49 -13.11
CA LEU A 151 -6.54 23.12 -12.11
C LEU A 151 -5.81 24.31 -12.73
N VAL A 152 -6.11 25.50 -12.23
CA VAL A 152 -5.49 26.74 -12.72
C VAL A 152 -4.28 27.08 -11.87
N ALA A 153 -3.19 27.39 -12.54
CA ALA A 153 -1.95 27.91 -11.98
C ALA A 153 -1.25 28.79 -13.02
N GLN A 154 -0.12 29.37 -12.65
CA GLN A 154 0.68 30.17 -13.56
C GLN A 154 1.19 29.32 -14.74
N THR A 155 1.21 29.90 -15.94
CA THR A 155 1.79 29.24 -17.12
C THR A 155 3.22 28.78 -16.85
N SER A 156 3.58 27.60 -17.34
CA SER A 156 4.87 26.92 -17.09
C SER A 156 5.11 26.43 -15.67
N THR A 157 4.09 26.43 -14.78
CA THR A 157 4.16 25.71 -13.51
C THR A 157 4.51 24.24 -13.76
N ILE A 158 5.36 23.68 -12.90
CA ILE A 158 5.75 22.27 -12.94
C ILE A 158 4.52 21.40 -12.71
N ILE A 159 4.34 20.41 -13.58
CA ILE A 159 3.36 19.33 -13.40
C ILE A 159 4.11 18.08 -12.98
N MET A 160 3.66 17.46 -11.88
CA MET A 160 4.30 16.30 -11.28
C MET A 160 3.41 15.06 -11.40
N ALA A 161 4.04 13.89 -11.51
CA ALA A 161 3.37 12.60 -11.43
C ALA A 161 2.74 12.43 -10.04
N THR A 162 1.46 12.06 -9.99
CA THR A 162 0.70 11.93 -8.73
C THR A 162 0.88 10.58 -8.05
N ALA A 163 1.48 9.62 -8.73
CA ALA A 163 1.99 8.33 -8.25
C ALA A 163 3.10 7.86 -9.19
N GLY A 164 3.93 6.90 -8.76
CA GLY A 164 4.88 6.23 -9.64
C GLY A 164 4.20 5.42 -10.73
N GLY A 165 4.86 5.16 -11.86
CA GLY A 165 4.28 4.37 -12.94
C GLY A 165 5.04 4.43 -14.24
N ILE A 166 4.39 3.98 -15.32
CA ILE A 166 4.95 3.95 -16.68
C ILE A 166 4.14 4.88 -17.58
N VAL A 167 4.81 5.73 -18.33
CA VAL A 167 4.17 6.59 -19.31
C VAL A 167 3.64 5.77 -20.49
N THR A 168 2.32 5.70 -20.64
CA THR A 168 1.67 4.91 -21.71
C THR A 168 1.38 5.72 -22.96
N ALA A 169 1.21 7.04 -22.83
CA ALA A 169 1.00 7.92 -23.97
C ALA A 169 1.54 9.33 -23.73
N THR A 170 2.08 9.95 -24.79
CA THR A 170 2.48 11.35 -24.81
C THR A 170 2.20 11.97 -26.16
N GLY A 171 2.14 13.32 -26.22
CA GLY A 171 2.02 14.07 -27.46
C GLY A 171 0.68 14.79 -27.61
N LYS A 172 0.38 15.26 -28.82
CA LYS A 172 -0.89 15.94 -29.11
C LYS A 172 -2.04 14.94 -29.27
N ARG A 173 -3.15 15.20 -28.60
CA ARG A 173 -4.39 14.42 -28.67
C ARG A 173 -5.57 15.39 -28.76
N ALA A 174 -6.39 15.23 -29.79
CA ALA A 174 -7.65 15.97 -30.01
C ALA A 174 -7.91 17.14 -29.04
N ASN A 175 -8.89 17.00 -28.16
CA ASN A 175 -9.30 18.04 -27.21
C ASN A 175 -8.28 18.31 -26.07
N TYR A 176 -7.41 17.33 -25.75
CA TYR A 176 -6.42 17.43 -24.64
C TYR A 176 -5.21 18.32 -25.00
N GLY A 177 -4.99 18.64 -26.30
CA GLY A 177 -3.74 19.28 -26.71
C GLY A 177 -2.53 18.39 -26.44
N LYS A 178 -1.44 18.94 -25.92
CA LYS A 178 -0.29 18.17 -25.44
C LYS A 178 -0.67 17.48 -24.13
N MET A 179 -0.50 16.16 -24.05
CA MET A 179 -0.87 15.37 -22.87
C MET A 179 0.17 14.31 -22.55
N VAL A 180 0.14 13.87 -21.29
CA VAL A 180 0.83 12.69 -20.76
C VAL A 180 -0.23 11.78 -20.14
N GLU A 181 -0.12 10.47 -20.34
CA GLU A 181 -0.86 9.43 -19.63
C GLU A 181 0.12 8.51 -18.92
N ILE A 182 -0.12 8.21 -17.65
CA ILE A 182 0.70 7.33 -16.81
C ILE A 182 -0.17 6.18 -16.32
N ASP A 183 0.35 4.96 -16.42
CA ASP A 183 -0.22 3.75 -15.84
C ASP A 183 0.50 3.45 -14.53
N HIS A 184 -0.25 3.41 -13.42
CA HIS A 184 0.25 3.20 -12.07
C HIS A 184 0.11 1.74 -11.60
N GLY A 185 -0.38 0.86 -12.46
CA GLY A 185 -0.76 -0.50 -12.09
C GLY A 185 -2.16 -0.59 -11.50
N TYR A 186 -2.58 -1.78 -11.14
CA TYR A 186 -3.89 -2.11 -10.54
C TYR A 186 -5.11 -1.56 -11.30
N GLY A 187 -4.98 -1.25 -12.60
CA GLY A 187 -6.02 -0.61 -13.41
C GLY A 187 -6.10 0.90 -13.26
N LEU A 188 -5.20 1.53 -12.50
CA LEU A 188 -5.15 2.97 -12.25
C LEU A 188 -4.30 3.68 -13.30
N LYS A 189 -4.85 4.75 -13.88
CA LYS A 189 -4.13 5.65 -14.80
C LYS A 189 -4.44 7.10 -14.48
N THR A 190 -3.51 7.98 -14.83
CA THR A 190 -3.73 9.42 -14.78
C THR A 190 -3.45 10.06 -16.13
N ARG A 191 -4.17 11.15 -16.45
CA ARG A 191 -3.96 11.97 -17.65
C ARG A 191 -3.77 13.43 -17.26
N TYR A 192 -2.83 14.04 -17.95
CA TYR A 192 -2.43 15.44 -17.78
C TYR A 192 -2.53 16.14 -19.11
N GLY A 193 -3.55 16.98 -19.30
CA GLY A 193 -3.85 17.67 -20.56
C GLY A 193 -3.48 19.13 -20.56
N HIS A 194 -3.50 19.76 -21.75
CA HIS A 194 -3.25 21.18 -22.03
C HIS A 194 -1.83 21.66 -21.74
N LEU A 195 -0.84 20.75 -21.73
CA LEU A 195 0.54 21.05 -21.40
C LEU A 195 1.16 22.06 -22.38
N HIS A 196 2.04 22.91 -21.87
CA HIS A 196 2.96 23.71 -22.68
C HIS A 196 4.13 22.87 -23.18
N LYS A 197 4.74 22.09 -22.27
CA LYS A 197 5.90 21.21 -22.54
C LYS A 197 5.68 19.84 -21.92
N ILE A 198 6.09 18.80 -22.63
CA ILE A 198 6.16 17.41 -22.16
C ILE A 198 7.64 17.09 -21.96
N ASN A 199 7.99 16.55 -20.77
CA ASN A 199 9.37 16.19 -20.42
C ASN A 199 9.61 14.68 -20.40
N LYS A 200 8.58 13.89 -20.75
CA LYS A 200 8.62 12.42 -20.71
C LYS A 200 8.24 11.83 -22.05
N LYS A 201 8.75 10.62 -22.33
CA LYS A 201 8.43 9.83 -23.52
C LYS A 201 7.63 8.59 -23.13
N LYS A 202 6.86 8.05 -24.08
CA LYS A 202 6.17 6.77 -23.91
C LYS A 202 7.19 5.67 -23.58
N GLY A 203 6.88 4.85 -22.56
CA GLY A 203 7.71 3.77 -22.05
C GLY A 203 8.64 4.18 -20.91
N GLU A 204 8.82 5.47 -20.61
CA GLU A 204 9.62 5.92 -19.46
C GLU A 204 8.90 5.61 -18.16
N MET A 205 9.66 5.15 -17.15
CA MET A 205 9.23 5.09 -15.77
C MET A 205 9.26 6.49 -15.16
N VAL A 206 8.34 6.75 -14.26
CA VAL A 206 8.27 7.98 -13.48
C VAL A 206 8.08 7.66 -12.02
N ASP A 207 8.75 8.39 -11.15
CA ASP A 207 8.59 8.29 -9.72
C ASP A 207 7.48 9.23 -9.22
N PHE A 208 7.02 8.98 -8.01
CA PHE A 208 6.10 9.87 -7.31
C PHE A 208 6.69 11.28 -7.22
N ARG A 209 5.90 12.30 -7.62
CA ARG A 209 6.27 13.73 -7.68
C ARG A 209 7.40 14.08 -8.66
N GLU A 210 7.74 13.20 -9.57
CA GLU A 210 8.66 13.52 -10.65
C GLU A 210 8.05 14.48 -11.67
N GLU A 211 8.83 15.45 -12.16
CA GLU A 211 8.40 16.40 -13.20
C GLU A 211 8.10 15.67 -14.52
N ILE A 212 6.87 15.80 -15.01
CA ILE A 212 6.43 15.19 -16.28
C ILE A 212 6.17 16.21 -17.38
N GLY A 213 6.06 17.50 -17.03
CA GLY A 213 5.81 18.55 -17.98
C GLY A 213 5.54 19.91 -17.34
N ARG A 214 5.08 20.84 -18.17
CA ARG A 214 4.77 22.22 -17.76
C ARG A 214 3.35 22.58 -18.17
N LEU A 215 2.62 23.27 -17.26
CA LEU A 215 1.27 23.77 -17.48
C LEU A 215 1.22 24.74 -18.65
N GLY A 216 0.19 24.64 -19.48
CA GLY A 216 0.00 25.47 -20.65
C GLY A 216 -1.45 25.77 -20.98
N SER A 217 -1.68 25.97 -22.28
CA SER A 217 -2.99 26.30 -22.86
C SER A 217 -3.15 25.64 -24.25
N SER A 218 -2.62 24.42 -24.41
CA SER A 218 -2.69 23.73 -25.69
C SER A 218 -4.01 22.95 -25.86
N GLY A 219 -4.50 22.84 -27.09
CA GLY A 219 -5.74 22.14 -27.40
C GLY A 219 -7.00 23.01 -27.24
N ARG A 220 -8.13 22.40 -26.79
CA ARG A 220 -9.43 23.07 -26.70
C ARG A 220 -9.61 23.70 -25.30
N VAL A 221 -9.19 24.94 -25.13
CA VAL A 221 -9.19 25.63 -23.83
C VAL A 221 -9.63 27.09 -23.96
N THR A 222 -10.10 27.69 -22.87
CA THR A 222 -10.42 29.12 -22.74
C THR A 222 -9.31 29.95 -22.11
N GLY A 223 -8.32 29.29 -21.48
CA GLY A 223 -7.19 29.92 -20.81
C GLY A 223 -6.24 28.85 -20.23
N PRO A 224 -5.08 29.26 -19.67
CA PRO A 224 -4.09 28.36 -19.10
C PRO A 224 -4.65 27.56 -17.90
N HIS A 225 -4.64 26.23 -17.98
CA HIS A 225 -4.96 25.32 -16.88
C HIS A 225 -4.43 23.92 -17.19
N LEU A 226 -4.37 23.10 -16.17
CA LEU A 226 -4.13 21.66 -16.28
C LEU A 226 -5.48 20.93 -16.23
N HIS A 227 -5.81 20.18 -17.26
CA HIS A 227 -6.87 19.19 -17.21
C HIS A 227 -6.31 17.89 -16.64
N TYR A 228 -6.84 17.43 -15.50
CA TYR A 228 -6.35 16.27 -14.77
C TYR A 228 -7.44 15.22 -14.62
N GLU A 229 -7.16 13.98 -15.08
CA GLU A 229 -8.07 12.85 -14.96
C GLU A 229 -7.42 11.72 -14.14
N VAL A 230 -8.25 11.01 -13.39
CA VAL A 230 -7.96 9.70 -12.82
C VAL A 230 -8.89 8.66 -13.47
N LEU A 231 -8.32 7.55 -13.93
CA LEU A 231 -9.09 6.46 -14.49
C LEU A 231 -8.86 5.20 -13.64
N TYR A 232 -9.92 4.44 -13.45
CA TYR A 232 -9.86 3.09 -12.89
C TYR A 232 -10.57 2.14 -13.84
N ASP A 233 -9.88 1.10 -14.30
CA ASP A 233 -10.34 0.17 -15.33
C ASP A 233 -10.95 0.92 -16.54
N TYR A 234 -10.20 1.89 -17.07
CA TYR A 234 -10.55 2.76 -18.21
C TYR A 234 -11.75 3.68 -17.98
N LYS A 235 -12.37 3.69 -16.81
CA LYS A 235 -13.49 4.59 -16.46
C LYS A 235 -12.98 5.78 -15.67
N ALA A 236 -13.34 6.99 -16.12
CA ALA A 236 -12.98 8.21 -15.43
C ALA A 236 -13.62 8.24 -14.03
N GLN A 237 -12.82 8.57 -13.03
CA GLN A 237 -13.20 8.76 -11.64
C GLN A 237 -13.08 10.24 -11.27
N ASN A 238 -13.75 10.66 -10.20
CA ASN A 238 -13.62 12.03 -9.71
C ASN A 238 -12.25 12.23 -9.01
N PRO A 239 -11.29 13.00 -9.60
CA PRO A 239 -9.96 13.16 -9.03
C PRO A 239 -9.95 13.82 -7.65
N ALA A 240 -10.97 14.65 -7.34
CA ALA A 240 -11.05 15.32 -6.03
C ALA A 240 -11.21 14.30 -4.87
N LYS A 241 -11.82 13.13 -5.09
CA LYS A 241 -11.92 12.08 -4.08
C LYS A 241 -10.53 11.57 -3.71
N PHE A 242 -9.69 11.30 -4.71
CA PHE A 242 -8.32 10.82 -4.52
C PHE A 242 -7.45 11.83 -3.77
N ILE A 243 -7.47 13.09 -4.20
CA ILE A 243 -6.71 14.18 -3.57
C ILE A 243 -7.17 14.39 -2.11
N ASN A 244 -8.48 14.31 -1.84
CA ASN A 244 -9.00 14.48 -0.47
C ASN A 244 -8.65 13.28 0.43
N ALA A 245 -8.73 12.05 -0.07
CA ALA A 245 -8.27 10.86 0.65
C ALA A 245 -6.78 10.99 1.06
N GLY A 246 -5.93 11.50 0.14
CA GLY A 246 -4.53 11.72 0.43
C GLY A 246 -4.27 12.79 1.51
N LYS A 247 -5.07 13.86 1.57
CA LYS A 247 -4.94 14.87 2.65
C LYS A 247 -5.10 14.25 4.03
N ASN A 248 -6.01 13.30 4.19
CA ASN A 248 -6.22 12.60 5.45
C ASN A 248 -5.02 11.74 5.87
N VAL A 249 -4.25 11.23 4.90
CA VAL A 249 -3.05 10.41 5.15
C VAL A 249 -1.82 11.27 5.45
N PHE A 250 -1.63 12.37 4.71
CA PHE A 250 -0.40 13.18 4.77
C PHE A 250 -0.47 14.34 5.77
N ASN A 251 -1.68 14.78 6.20
CA ASN A 251 -1.86 15.88 7.16
C ASN A 251 -1.95 15.43 8.63
N ASN A 252 -1.93 14.13 8.91
CA ASN A 252 -1.90 13.57 10.27
C ASN A 252 -0.46 13.43 10.84
N LYS A 253 0.40 14.40 10.50
CA LYS A 253 1.74 14.52 11.12
C LYS A 253 1.81 15.75 11.99
#